data_7bc5373c93fa08bf755f6ac27500147e
#
_entry.id   7bc5373c93fa08bf755f6ac27500147e
#
_cell.length_a   1.000
_cell.length_b   1.000
_cell.length_c   1.000
_cell.angle_alpha   90.00
_cell.angle_beta   90.00
_cell.angle_gamma   90.00
#
_symmetry.space_group_name_H-M   'P 1'
#
loop_
_entity.id
_entity.type
_entity.pdbx_description
1 polymer ?
#
loop_
_entity_poly.entity_id
_entity_poly.type
_entity_poly.pdbx_seq_one_letter_code
_entity_poly.pdbx_strand_id
1 'polypeptide(L)'
;RLPFLFSYLSLKNIVVNLIYRKVKSKDNPFLATMIRNVIEEFDAPRTGTVYEDSSTDHLFELFSKSNSVLWVADLNNEPVGCCGLYPTAGLASNYAELVKFYLSHKARGKGIGKELMIRTMNSAKELNYEYIYLESLPGFSKAISMYKESGFKQLDSPLGNSGHSSCDVWMLKKV
;
A
#
# COMPACT_ATOMS: atom_id res chain seq x y z
N ARG A 1 -34.13 -42.47 -32.38
CA ARG A 1 -33.41 -42.30 -31.10
C ARG A 1 -32.09 -41.60 -31.40
N LEU A 2 -32.00 -40.30 -31.16
CA LEU A 2 -30.79 -39.50 -31.24
C LEU A 2 -30.08 -39.57 -29.87
N PRO A 3 -28.75 -39.74 -29.80
CA PRO A 3 -28.03 -39.66 -28.55
C PRO A 3 -27.77 -38.19 -28.19
N PHE A 4 -28.11 -37.84 -26.97
CA PHE A 4 -27.78 -36.55 -26.35
C PHE A 4 -26.25 -36.43 -26.23
N LEU A 5 -25.67 -35.51 -26.98
CA LEU A 5 -24.30 -35.04 -26.74
C LEU A 5 -24.31 -34.08 -25.56
N PHE A 6 -23.90 -34.59 -24.41
CA PHE A 6 -23.49 -33.71 -23.28
C PHE A 6 -22.16 -33.03 -23.65
N SER A 7 -22.24 -31.77 -24.02
CA SER A 7 -21.02 -30.94 -24.09
C SER A 7 -20.52 -30.68 -22.67
N TYR A 8 -19.47 -31.39 -22.29
CA TYR A 8 -18.69 -31.02 -21.12
C TYR A 8 -18.01 -29.65 -21.38
N LEU A 9 -18.60 -28.57 -20.88
CA LEU A 9 -17.91 -27.32 -20.69
C LEU A 9 -16.88 -27.55 -19.57
N SER A 10 -15.64 -27.80 -19.96
CA SER A 10 -14.49 -27.80 -19.07
C SER A 10 -14.35 -26.37 -18.49
N LEU A 11 -14.82 -26.17 -17.27
CA LEU A 11 -14.44 -25.05 -16.47
C LEU A 11 -12.92 -25.15 -16.26
N LYS A 12 -12.14 -24.39 -17.04
CA LYS A 12 -10.72 -24.21 -16.79
C LYS A 12 -10.58 -23.70 -15.35
N ASN A 13 -10.01 -24.51 -14.46
CA ASN A 13 -9.60 -24.09 -13.13
C ASN A 13 -8.62 -22.93 -13.31
N ILE A 14 -9.09 -21.69 -13.19
CA ILE A 14 -8.24 -20.51 -13.16
C ILE A 14 -7.55 -20.57 -11.81
N VAL A 15 -6.31 -21.05 -11.81
CA VAL A 15 -5.47 -21.00 -10.61
C VAL A 15 -5.16 -19.53 -10.34
N VAL A 16 -5.78 -18.99 -9.32
CA VAL A 16 -5.49 -17.63 -8.88
C VAL A 16 -4.17 -17.66 -8.12
N ASN A 17 -3.13 -17.06 -8.69
CA ASN A 17 -1.82 -16.94 -8.07
C ASN A 17 -1.68 -15.57 -7.44
N LEU A 18 -1.86 -15.49 -6.12
CA LEU A 18 -1.64 -14.30 -5.32
C LEU A 18 -0.37 -14.48 -4.49
N ILE A 19 0.63 -13.67 -4.72
CA ILE A 19 1.87 -13.65 -3.96
C ILE A 19 2.15 -12.26 -3.38
N TYR A 20 2.87 -12.24 -2.27
CA TYR A 20 3.36 -11.01 -1.63
C TYR A 20 4.87 -11.00 -1.71
N ARG A 21 5.43 -9.97 -2.29
CA ARG A 21 6.86 -9.83 -2.53
C ARG A 21 7.34 -8.40 -2.37
N LYS A 22 8.63 -8.21 -2.27
CA LYS A 22 9.21 -6.86 -2.34
C LYS A 22 9.10 -6.30 -3.76
N VAL A 23 9.08 -4.98 -3.88
CA VAL A 23 9.02 -4.25 -5.15
C VAL A 23 10.20 -4.63 -6.05
N LYS A 24 9.94 -4.63 -7.37
CA LYS A 24 10.94 -4.83 -8.43
C LYS A 24 10.89 -3.64 -9.39
N SER A 25 11.98 -3.37 -10.12
CA SER A 25 12.05 -2.25 -11.07
C SER A 25 10.93 -2.25 -12.12
N LYS A 26 10.55 -3.43 -12.60
CA LYS A 26 9.44 -3.59 -13.55
C LYS A 26 8.07 -3.18 -13.00
N ASP A 27 7.92 -3.03 -11.68
CA ASP A 27 6.65 -2.67 -11.03
C ASP A 27 6.39 -1.17 -11.08
N ASN A 28 7.42 -0.33 -11.25
CA ASN A 28 7.31 1.12 -11.21
C ASN A 28 6.13 1.67 -12.03
N PRO A 29 5.99 1.40 -13.34
CA PRO A 29 4.92 1.97 -14.14
C PRO A 29 3.52 1.48 -13.72
N PHE A 30 3.41 0.23 -13.30
CA PHE A 30 2.14 -0.36 -12.86
C PHE A 30 1.68 0.23 -11.52
N LEU A 31 2.59 0.33 -10.55
CA LEU A 31 2.30 0.89 -9.24
C LEU A 31 2.01 2.39 -9.33
N ALA A 32 2.76 3.15 -10.11
CA ALA A 32 2.52 4.57 -10.31
C ALA A 32 1.13 4.82 -10.91
N THR A 33 0.75 4.07 -11.94
CA THR A 33 -0.58 4.15 -12.54
C THR A 33 -1.67 3.76 -11.54
N MET A 34 -1.49 2.66 -10.82
CA MET A 34 -2.45 2.19 -9.82
C MET A 34 -2.67 3.22 -8.70
N ILE A 35 -1.61 3.80 -8.17
CA ILE A 35 -1.68 4.81 -7.10
C ILE A 35 -2.46 6.04 -7.58
N ARG A 36 -2.14 6.57 -8.77
CA ARG A 36 -2.85 7.72 -9.34
C ARG A 36 -4.32 7.43 -9.61
N ASN A 37 -4.63 6.26 -10.15
CA ASN A 37 -6.02 5.83 -10.36
C ASN A 37 -6.81 5.76 -9.05
N VAL A 38 -6.19 5.32 -7.94
CA VAL A 38 -6.84 5.32 -6.63
C VAL A 38 -7.10 6.73 -6.13
N ILE A 39 -6.15 7.66 -6.28
CA ILE A 39 -6.35 9.07 -5.92
C ILE A 39 -7.54 9.66 -6.70
N GLU A 40 -7.62 9.39 -8.00
CA GLU A 40 -8.72 9.86 -8.86
C GLU A 40 -10.07 9.20 -8.49
N GLU A 41 -10.07 7.89 -8.22
CA GLU A 41 -11.28 7.15 -7.85
C GLU A 41 -11.94 7.69 -6.56
N PHE A 42 -11.14 8.16 -5.61
CA PHE A 42 -11.62 8.73 -4.35
C PHE A 42 -11.79 10.26 -4.40
N ASP A 43 -11.66 10.86 -5.57
CA ASP A 43 -11.72 12.33 -5.76
C ASP A 43 -10.79 13.07 -4.78
N ALA A 44 -9.64 12.46 -4.49
CA ALA A 44 -8.67 13.00 -3.55
C ALA A 44 -7.82 14.10 -4.22
N PRO A 45 -7.30 15.07 -3.46
CA PRO A 45 -6.43 16.12 -3.99
C PRO A 45 -5.23 15.52 -4.75
N ARG A 46 -4.91 16.08 -5.91
CA ARG A 46 -3.69 15.71 -6.67
C ARG A 46 -2.48 16.45 -6.12
N THR A 47 -2.62 17.77 -5.94
CA THR A 47 -1.55 18.63 -5.43
C THR A 47 -1.29 18.37 -3.95
N GLY A 48 -0.01 18.33 -3.57
CA GLY A 48 0.42 18.04 -2.21
C GLY A 48 0.17 16.61 -1.74
N THR A 49 0.06 15.67 -2.68
CA THR A 49 -0.09 14.23 -2.41
C THR A 49 0.89 13.40 -3.25
N VAL A 50 0.89 12.10 -3.06
CA VAL A 50 1.66 11.13 -3.87
C VAL A 50 1.37 11.21 -5.37
N TYR A 51 0.28 11.86 -5.80
CA TYR A 51 -0.09 11.98 -7.21
C TYR A 51 0.96 12.77 -8.02
N GLU A 52 1.41 13.90 -7.48
CA GLU A 52 2.41 14.79 -8.10
C GLU A 52 3.86 14.46 -7.67
N ASP A 53 4.02 13.64 -6.63
CA ASP A 53 5.32 13.22 -6.15
C ASP A 53 6.05 12.38 -7.23
N SER A 54 7.14 12.91 -7.77
CA SER A 54 7.95 12.24 -8.79
C SER A 54 8.52 10.89 -8.31
N SER A 55 8.70 10.70 -7.01
CA SER A 55 9.15 9.43 -6.45
C SER A 55 8.15 8.29 -6.69
N THR A 56 6.89 8.61 -6.97
CA THR A 56 5.85 7.63 -7.31
C THR A 56 6.15 6.87 -8.62
N ASP A 57 6.91 7.46 -9.53
CA ASP A 57 7.35 6.81 -10.77
C ASP A 57 8.62 5.96 -10.59
N HIS A 58 9.29 6.06 -9.42
CA HIS A 58 10.58 5.44 -9.13
C HIS A 58 10.57 4.69 -7.79
N LEU A 59 9.51 3.91 -7.53
CA LEU A 59 9.31 3.24 -6.23
C LEU A 59 10.39 2.20 -5.93
N PHE A 60 10.87 1.47 -6.92
CA PHE A 60 11.96 0.52 -6.72
C PHE A 60 13.24 1.22 -6.23
N GLU A 61 13.61 2.32 -6.86
CA GLU A 61 14.78 3.12 -6.50
C GLU A 61 14.59 3.78 -5.13
N LEU A 62 13.39 4.32 -4.85
CA LEU A 62 13.05 4.92 -3.56
C LEU A 62 13.23 3.92 -2.42
N PHE A 63 12.74 2.69 -2.59
CA PHE A 63 12.79 1.64 -1.57
C PHE A 63 14.03 0.75 -1.65
N SER A 64 15.07 1.15 -2.39
CA SER A 64 16.39 0.49 -2.38
C SER A 64 17.23 0.88 -1.16
N LYS A 65 16.80 1.83 -0.33
CA LYS A 65 17.46 2.19 0.93
C LYS A 65 17.35 1.04 1.93
N SER A 66 18.44 0.80 2.69
CA SER A 66 18.55 -0.33 3.62
C SER A 66 17.52 -0.34 4.75
N ASN A 67 17.02 0.83 5.16
CA ASN A 67 16.02 1.02 6.21
C ASN A 67 14.62 1.28 5.67
N SER A 68 14.34 0.85 4.45
CA SER A 68 13.03 0.96 3.81
C SER A 68 12.57 -0.36 3.21
N VAL A 69 11.27 -0.51 3.00
CA VAL A 69 10.69 -1.67 2.34
C VAL A 69 9.36 -1.30 1.68
N LEU A 70 9.11 -1.82 0.48
CA LEU A 70 7.80 -1.77 -0.16
C LEU A 70 7.35 -3.20 -0.50
N TRP A 71 6.28 -3.63 0.15
CA TRP A 71 5.59 -4.86 -0.17
C TRP A 71 4.60 -4.65 -1.31
N VAL A 72 4.54 -5.62 -2.21
CA VAL A 72 3.65 -5.64 -3.38
C VAL A 72 2.82 -6.91 -3.32
N ALA A 73 1.51 -6.76 -3.43
CA ALA A 73 0.60 -7.86 -3.73
C ALA A 73 0.54 -8.03 -5.24
N ASP A 74 0.95 -9.18 -5.70
CA ASP A 74 1.04 -9.55 -7.13
C ASP A 74 0.00 -10.64 -7.41
N LEU A 75 -0.98 -10.33 -8.24
CA LEU A 75 -2.04 -11.22 -8.63
C LEU A 75 -1.84 -11.63 -10.10
N ASN A 76 -1.48 -12.89 -10.34
CA ASN A 76 -1.23 -13.42 -11.69
C ASN A 76 -0.19 -12.61 -12.47
N ASN A 77 0.93 -12.22 -11.83
CA ASN A 77 2.00 -11.36 -12.35
C ASN A 77 1.61 -9.88 -12.57
N GLU A 78 0.51 -9.43 -12.01
CA GLU A 78 0.10 -8.04 -12.03
C GLU A 78 0.13 -7.45 -10.62
N PRO A 79 0.86 -6.34 -10.37
CA PRO A 79 0.79 -5.61 -9.11
C PRO A 79 -0.63 -5.05 -8.87
N VAL A 80 -1.27 -5.44 -7.76
CA VAL A 80 -2.64 -5.03 -7.44
C VAL A 80 -2.75 -4.29 -6.11
N GLY A 81 -1.66 -4.15 -5.39
CA GLY A 81 -1.58 -3.38 -4.15
C GLY A 81 -0.16 -3.26 -3.65
N CYS A 82 0.08 -2.27 -2.82
CA CYS A 82 1.37 -2.06 -2.16
C CYS A 82 1.20 -1.44 -0.77
N CYS A 83 2.20 -1.61 0.09
CA CYS A 83 2.33 -0.95 1.39
C CYS A 83 3.80 -0.96 1.80
N GLY A 84 4.32 0.17 2.27
CA GLY A 84 5.72 0.29 2.61
C GLY A 84 6.03 1.05 3.89
N LEU A 85 7.30 0.96 4.30
CA LEU A 85 7.92 1.76 5.35
C LEU A 85 9.06 2.58 4.79
N TYR A 86 9.14 3.84 5.21
CA TYR A 86 10.17 4.74 4.76
C TYR A 86 10.67 5.64 5.90
N PRO A 87 11.99 5.94 5.97
CA PRO A 87 12.56 6.86 6.93
C PRO A 87 12.35 8.30 6.49
N THR A 88 11.18 8.83 6.76
CA THR A 88 10.78 10.19 6.34
C THR A 88 11.59 11.26 7.04
N ALA A 89 11.94 12.30 6.31
CA ALA A 89 12.69 13.45 6.83
C ALA A 89 11.97 14.10 8.03
N GLY A 90 12.73 14.50 9.06
CA GLY A 90 12.19 15.11 10.27
C GLY A 90 11.63 14.12 11.31
N LEU A 91 11.52 12.83 10.99
CA LEU A 91 11.25 11.80 12.00
C LEU A 91 12.56 11.38 12.69
N ALA A 92 12.47 10.97 13.96
CA ALA A 92 13.59 10.38 14.67
C ALA A 92 13.96 9.02 14.07
N SER A 93 15.21 8.57 14.25
CA SER A 93 15.76 7.36 13.60
C SER A 93 15.07 6.06 13.98
N ASN A 94 14.38 6.02 15.12
CA ASN A 94 13.56 4.89 15.57
C ASN A 94 12.11 4.94 15.09
N TYR A 95 11.76 5.89 14.20
CA TYR A 95 10.46 6.06 13.58
C TYR A 95 10.54 5.72 12.09
N ALA A 96 9.53 5.03 11.57
CA ALA A 96 9.28 4.92 10.15
C ALA A 96 7.91 5.50 9.81
N GLU A 97 7.74 5.99 8.60
CA GLU A 97 6.42 6.31 8.06
C GLU A 97 5.88 5.13 7.26
N LEU A 98 4.62 4.75 7.54
CA LEU A 98 3.87 3.84 6.68
C LEU A 98 3.38 4.63 5.48
N VAL A 99 3.86 4.25 4.31
CA VAL A 99 3.65 5.00 3.06
C VAL A 99 3.17 4.10 1.94
N LYS A 100 2.64 4.70 0.87
CA LYS A 100 2.25 4.02 -0.37
C LYS A 100 1.32 2.82 -0.13
N PHE A 101 0.36 2.96 0.80
CA PHE A 101 -0.64 1.93 1.06
C PHE A 101 -1.85 2.10 0.13
N TYR A 102 -1.80 1.41 -1.00
CA TYR A 102 -2.82 1.50 -2.05
C TYR A 102 -3.20 0.12 -2.57
N LEU A 103 -4.48 -0.05 -2.90
CA LEU A 103 -5.00 -1.25 -3.54
C LEU A 103 -5.86 -0.87 -4.75
N SER A 104 -5.64 -1.53 -5.85
CA SER A 104 -6.54 -1.45 -7.00
C SER A 104 -7.96 -1.91 -6.61
N HIS A 105 -8.97 -1.40 -7.28
CA HIS A 105 -10.37 -1.77 -7.02
C HIS A 105 -10.57 -3.30 -6.98
N LYS A 106 -9.97 -4.03 -7.93
CA LYS A 106 -10.09 -5.50 -8.04
C LYS A 106 -9.45 -6.28 -6.86
N ALA A 107 -8.59 -5.65 -6.08
CA ALA A 107 -7.91 -6.27 -4.93
C ALA A 107 -8.63 -6.05 -3.60
N ARG A 108 -9.60 -5.12 -3.55
CA ARG A 108 -10.29 -4.75 -2.30
C ARG A 108 -11.29 -5.81 -1.86
N GLY A 109 -11.58 -5.86 -0.56
CA GLY A 109 -12.54 -6.79 0.03
C GLY A 109 -12.10 -8.25 0.08
N LYS A 110 -10.83 -8.56 -0.24
CA LYS A 110 -10.26 -9.91 -0.33
C LYS A 110 -9.18 -10.20 0.73
N GLY A 111 -9.06 -9.35 1.75
CA GLY A 111 -8.03 -9.49 2.79
C GLY A 111 -6.63 -9.05 2.37
N ILE A 112 -6.40 -8.67 1.10
CA ILE A 112 -5.08 -8.33 0.56
C ILE A 112 -4.45 -7.16 1.32
N GLY A 113 -5.22 -6.10 1.62
CA GLY A 113 -4.72 -4.95 2.38
C GLY A 113 -4.31 -5.31 3.80
N LYS A 114 -5.06 -6.19 4.47
CA LYS A 114 -4.71 -6.69 5.81
C LYS A 114 -3.38 -7.43 5.80
N GLU A 115 -3.17 -8.29 4.82
CA GLU A 115 -1.92 -9.05 4.68
C GLU A 115 -0.73 -8.14 4.37
N LEU A 116 -0.89 -7.16 3.47
CA LEU A 116 0.14 -6.15 3.22
C LEU A 116 0.51 -5.38 4.48
N MET A 117 -0.48 -4.97 5.28
CA MET A 117 -0.27 -4.29 6.57
C MET A 117 0.53 -5.18 7.54
N ILE A 118 0.15 -6.46 7.70
CA ILE A 118 0.85 -7.41 8.59
C ILE A 118 2.32 -7.53 8.20
N ARG A 119 2.62 -7.71 6.90
CA ARG A 119 4.00 -7.81 6.40
C ARG A 119 4.80 -6.53 6.65
N THR A 120 4.17 -5.39 6.43
CA THR A 120 4.78 -4.08 6.68
C THR A 120 5.09 -3.90 8.17
N MET A 121 4.16 -4.27 9.07
CA MET A 121 4.40 -4.23 10.52
C MET A 121 5.52 -5.17 10.97
N ASN A 122 5.62 -6.37 10.40
CA ASN A 122 6.70 -7.29 10.69
C ASN A 122 8.06 -6.73 10.23
N SER A 123 8.10 -6.11 9.05
CA SER A 123 9.31 -5.45 8.55
C SER A 123 9.76 -4.27 9.44
N ALA A 124 8.85 -3.57 10.13
CA ALA A 124 9.24 -2.54 11.07
C ALA A 124 10.09 -3.09 12.22
N LYS A 125 9.72 -4.26 12.74
CA LYS A 125 10.49 -4.95 13.78
C LYS A 125 11.85 -5.43 13.26
N GLU A 126 11.87 -6.00 12.05
CA GLU A 126 13.12 -6.47 11.39
C GLU A 126 14.10 -5.31 11.13
N LEU A 127 13.56 -4.12 10.83
CA LEU A 127 14.33 -2.90 10.60
C LEU A 127 14.63 -2.10 11.90
N ASN A 128 14.27 -2.63 13.08
CA ASN A 128 14.47 -2.04 14.40
C ASN A 128 13.78 -0.68 14.60
N TYR A 129 12.63 -0.48 13.98
CA TYR A 129 11.78 0.66 14.28
C TYR A 129 10.93 0.40 15.54
N GLU A 130 10.78 1.42 16.37
CA GLU A 130 9.96 1.37 17.58
C GLU A 130 8.58 1.98 17.35
N TYR A 131 8.47 2.91 16.41
CA TYR A 131 7.27 3.66 16.12
C TYR A 131 6.99 3.68 14.63
N ILE A 132 5.71 3.57 14.27
CA ILE A 132 5.24 3.75 12.91
C ILE A 132 4.27 4.92 12.89
N TYR A 133 4.60 5.93 12.11
CA TYR A 133 3.81 7.10 11.81
C TYR A 133 3.10 6.91 10.47
N LEU A 134 1.98 7.55 10.25
CA LEU A 134 1.34 7.63 8.94
C LEU A 134 0.56 8.94 8.78
N GLU A 135 0.40 9.33 7.52
CA GLU A 135 -0.46 10.42 7.08
C GLU A 135 -1.52 9.89 6.13
N SER A 136 -2.73 10.46 6.19
CA SER A 136 -3.84 10.05 5.35
C SER A 136 -4.80 11.21 5.08
N LEU A 137 -5.75 10.95 4.21
CA LEU A 137 -6.85 11.86 3.87
C LEU A 137 -8.16 11.32 4.47
N PRO A 138 -9.08 12.18 4.94
CA PRO A 138 -10.37 11.74 5.51
C PRO A 138 -11.19 10.87 4.54
N GLY A 139 -11.06 11.10 3.24
CA GLY A 139 -11.74 10.32 2.20
C GLY A 139 -11.37 8.83 2.18
N PHE A 140 -10.21 8.45 2.73
CA PHE A 140 -9.78 7.06 2.83
C PHE A 140 -10.31 6.37 4.10
N SER A 141 -11.59 6.50 4.40
CA SER A 141 -12.23 6.04 5.64
C SER A 141 -11.99 4.57 5.97
N LYS A 142 -11.99 3.67 4.97
CA LYS A 142 -11.70 2.24 5.17
C LYS A 142 -10.26 1.99 5.60
N ALA A 143 -9.29 2.71 5.04
CA ALA A 143 -7.90 2.63 5.46
C ALA A 143 -7.73 3.16 6.89
N ILE A 144 -8.37 4.29 7.22
CA ILE A 144 -8.35 4.86 8.57
C ILE A 144 -8.93 3.88 9.59
N SER A 145 -10.04 3.20 9.29
CA SER A 145 -10.60 2.16 10.17
C SER A 145 -9.61 1.01 10.37
N MET A 146 -8.97 0.55 9.31
CA MET A 146 -7.94 -0.50 9.38
C MET A 146 -6.74 -0.07 10.24
N TYR A 147 -6.30 1.18 10.14
CA TYR A 147 -5.22 1.71 10.99
C TYR A 147 -5.63 1.69 12.47
N LYS A 148 -6.84 2.16 12.81
CA LYS A 148 -7.38 2.14 14.19
C LYS A 148 -7.47 0.71 14.73
N GLU A 149 -8.01 -0.22 13.96
CA GLU A 149 -8.09 -1.65 14.30
C GLU A 149 -6.71 -2.28 14.49
N SER A 150 -5.71 -1.79 13.76
CA SER A 150 -4.31 -2.22 13.89
C SER A 150 -3.57 -1.56 15.06
N GLY A 151 -4.25 -0.72 15.86
CA GLY A 151 -3.71 -0.09 17.07
C GLY A 151 -3.03 1.25 16.87
N PHE A 152 -3.19 1.88 15.70
CA PHE A 152 -2.76 3.27 15.52
C PHE A 152 -3.66 4.23 16.29
N LYS A 153 -3.06 5.24 16.91
CA LYS A 153 -3.74 6.33 17.62
C LYS A 153 -3.61 7.60 16.80
N GLN A 154 -4.69 8.36 16.74
CA GLN A 154 -4.70 9.65 16.05
C GLN A 154 -3.88 10.68 16.81
N LEU A 155 -3.20 11.55 16.07
CA LEU A 155 -2.45 12.70 16.57
C LEU A 155 -3.20 13.98 16.19
N ASP A 156 -2.92 15.05 16.95
CA ASP A 156 -3.49 16.38 16.72
C ASP A 156 -2.70 17.20 15.69
N SER A 157 -1.49 16.77 15.35
CA SER A 157 -0.60 17.46 14.40
C SER A 157 0.34 16.47 13.71
N PRO A 158 0.91 16.85 12.53
CA PRO A 158 1.87 16.00 11.84
C PRO A 158 3.18 15.86 12.61
N LEU A 159 3.88 14.75 12.36
CA LEU A 159 5.26 14.52 12.74
C LEU A 159 6.13 14.53 11.48
N GLY A 160 7.36 15.03 11.60
CA GLY A 160 8.30 15.02 10.48
C GLY A 160 7.94 15.96 9.34
N ASN A 161 8.48 15.66 8.16
CA ASN A 161 8.27 16.43 6.94
C ASN A 161 8.17 15.49 5.74
N SER A 162 6.97 14.96 5.51
CA SER A 162 6.68 14.04 4.40
C SER A 162 6.64 14.74 3.03
N GLY A 163 6.41 16.06 3.03
CA GLY A 163 6.12 16.83 1.81
C GLY A 163 4.66 16.73 1.32
N HIS A 164 3.80 15.97 2.00
CA HIS A 164 2.41 15.79 1.62
C HIS A 164 1.49 16.76 2.39
N SER A 165 1.45 18.02 1.94
CA SER A 165 0.75 19.12 2.63
C SER A 165 -0.77 19.00 2.64
N SER A 166 -1.37 18.12 1.85
CA SER A 166 -2.83 17.91 1.80
C SER A 166 -3.34 16.86 2.78
N CYS A 167 -2.45 16.12 3.45
CA CYS A 167 -2.85 15.15 4.47
C CYS A 167 -3.21 15.86 5.77
N ASP A 168 -4.35 15.53 6.37
CA ASP A 168 -4.89 16.09 7.61
C ASP A 168 -5.34 15.02 8.63
N VAL A 169 -5.01 13.77 8.39
CA VAL A 169 -5.14 12.66 9.32
C VAL A 169 -3.75 12.10 9.62
N TRP A 170 -3.32 12.24 10.86
CA TRP A 170 -2.02 11.77 11.34
C TRP A 170 -2.20 10.72 12.42
N MET A 171 -1.47 9.63 12.32
CA MET A 171 -1.59 8.55 13.29
C MET A 171 -0.23 7.96 13.64
N LEU A 172 -0.13 7.41 14.86
CA LEU A 172 1.08 6.82 15.41
C LEU A 172 0.78 5.50 16.09
N LYS A 173 1.68 4.56 15.94
CA LYS A 173 1.67 3.28 16.64
C LYS A 173 3.06 2.95 17.16
N LYS A 174 3.14 2.44 18.39
CA LYS A 174 4.34 1.74 18.90
C LYS A 174 4.29 0.28 18.45
N VAL A 175 5.41 -0.26 17.96
CA VAL A 175 5.53 -1.64 17.41
C VAL A 175 6.02 -2.63 18.45
#